data_ddb884b51bb8968e9739377352ae8b6d
#
_entry.id   ddb884b51bb8968e9739377352ae8b6d
#
_cell.length_a   1.000
_cell.length_b   1.000
_cell.length_c   1.000
_cell.angle_alpha   90.00
_cell.angle_beta   90.00
_cell.angle_gamma   90.00
#
_symmetry.space_group_name_H-M   'P 1'
#
loop_
_entity.id
_entity.type
_entity.pdbx_description
1 polymer ?
#
loop_
_entity_poly.entity_id
_entity_poly.type
_entity_poly.pdbx_seq_one_letter_code
_entity_poly.pdbx_strand_id
1 'polypeptide(L)'
;MKRYKLLKDLPTFKAGQLAYVSSLGNLMAGTPEEPETADTGLNLMMYHRGTLEKFPNILTEWFEEIQEPTDSIHWKPVIGEEYWSFYSDGGISHNVCTGGYWDTARYEMGRTYRTEEECEKARDRELAKVRLQRTSTFKPDFENGNGGWMVYYDHGCETLAVCELDYYDDGEIVRYKTRAEAEKSIRENEQDWKIYFGIDPSDTDKS
;
A
#
# COMPACT_ATOMS: atom_id res chain seq x y z
N MET A 1 10.55 7.12 -8.87
CA MET A 1 12.03 7.29 -9.07
C MET A 1 12.76 6.39 -8.09
N LYS A 2 13.87 5.75 -8.52
CA LYS A 2 14.67 4.93 -7.58
C LYS A 2 15.40 5.83 -6.60
N ARG A 3 15.31 5.47 -5.31
CA ARG A 3 15.95 6.16 -4.19
C ARG A 3 17.01 5.28 -3.56
N TYR A 4 18.02 5.90 -3.04
CA TYR A 4 19.19 5.22 -2.49
C TYR A 4 19.66 5.89 -1.21
N LYS A 5 20.33 5.12 -0.36
CA LYS A 5 21.05 5.61 0.82
C LYS A 5 22.53 5.31 0.63
N LEU A 6 23.37 6.31 0.78
CA LEU A 6 24.83 6.17 0.69
C LEU A 6 25.35 5.33 1.87
N LEU A 7 26.09 4.26 1.60
CA LEU A 7 26.61 3.33 2.61
C LEU A 7 27.99 3.74 3.14
N LYS A 8 28.78 4.47 2.34
CA LYS A 8 30.17 4.83 2.65
C LYS A 8 30.42 6.30 2.34
N ASP A 9 31.31 6.95 3.11
CA ASP A 9 31.70 8.32 2.85
C ASP A 9 32.30 8.48 1.44
N LEU A 10 31.84 9.47 0.71
CA LEU A 10 32.46 10.03 -0.48
C LEU A 10 33.19 11.33 -0.12
N PRO A 11 34.08 11.86 -0.96
CA PRO A 11 34.81 13.08 -0.65
C PRO A 11 33.94 14.27 -0.23
N THR A 12 32.74 14.40 -0.82
CA THR A 12 31.80 15.50 -0.61
C THR A 12 30.48 15.10 0.04
N PHE A 13 30.23 13.79 0.20
CA PHE A 13 28.98 13.26 0.73
C PHE A 13 29.25 12.26 1.85
N LYS A 14 28.38 12.23 2.86
CA LYS A 14 28.53 11.36 4.04
C LYS A 14 27.64 10.12 3.93
N ALA A 15 28.10 9.01 4.49
CA ALA A 15 27.29 7.82 4.67
C ALA A 15 25.99 8.17 5.39
N GLY A 16 24.89 7.57 4.93
CA GLY A 16 23.53 7.86 5.41
C GLY A 16 22.79 8.91 4.59
N GLN A 17 23.47 9.73 3.78
CA GLN A 17 22.79 10.68 2.90
C GLN A 17 21.91 9.97 1.87
N LEU A 18 20.77 10.61 1.57
CA LEU A 18 19.85 10.13 0.56
C LEU A 18 20.29 10.57 -0.84
N ALA A 19 19.92 9.76 -1.82
CA ALA A 19 20.13 10.05 -3.23
C ALA A 19 18.98 9.50 -4.07
N TYR A 20 18.75 10.08 -5.24
CA TYR A 20 17.74 9.63 -6.18
C TYR A 20 18.24 9.70 -7.63
N VAL A 21 17.73 8.85 -8.50
CA VAL A 21 18.01 8.91 -9.92
C VAL A 21 17.01 9.87 -10.59
N SER A 22 17.53 10.96 -11.14
CA SER A 22 16.74 11.96 -11.86
C SER A 22 16.19 11.41 -13.18
N SER A 23 15.23 12.12 -13.80
CA SER A 23 14.72 11.80 -15.14
C SER A 23 15.78 11.76 -16.24
N LEU A 24 16.92 12.44 -16.03
CA LEU A 24 18.10 12.41 -16.93
C LEU A 24 19.05 11.24 -16.65
N GLY A 25 18.76 10.41 -15.64
CA GLY A 25 19.60 9.28 -15.25
C GLY A 25 20.79 9.61 -14.36
N ASN A 26 20.93 10.86 -13.89
CA ASN A 26 21.97 11.26 -12.96
C ASN A 26 21.60 10.90 -11.52
N LEU A 27 22.57 10.50 -10.69
CA LEU A 27 22.37 10.31 -9.26
C LEU A 27 22.54 11.66 -8.55
N MET A 28 21.47 12.15 -7.95
CA MET A 28 21.37 13.43 -7.28
C MET A 28 21.32 13.23 -5.77
N ALA A 29 21.86 14.18 -4.99
CA ALA A 29 21.77 14.16 -3.53
C ALA A 29 20.38 14.66 -3.05
N GLY A 30 19.91 14.11 -1.92
CA GLY A 30 18.60 14.41 -1.33
C GLY A 30 17.50 13.48 -1.84
N THR A 31 16.28 14.01 -1.87
CA THR A 31 15.10 13.33 -2.43
C THR A 31 14.53 14.13 -3.59
N PRO A 32 13.66 13.54 -4.46
CA PRO A 32 13.01 14.29 -5.53
C PRO A 32 12.22 15.50 -5.04
N GLU A 33 11.64 15.41 -3.83
CA GLU A 33 10.82 16.45 -3.20
C GLU A 33 11.68 17.53 -2.53
N GLU A 34 12.83 17.10 -1.95
CA GLU A 34 13.78 17.94 -1.23
C GLU A 34 15.21 17.64 -1.71
N PRO A 35 15.57 18.09 -2.93
CA PRO A 35 16.92 17.90 -3.44
C PRO A 35 17.91 18.73 -2.64
N GLU A 36 19.06 18.13 -2.31
CA GLU A 36 20.15 18.89 -1.70
C GLU A 36 20.74 19.89 -2.72
N THR A 37 20.98 21.11 -2.28
CA THR A 37 21.48 22.18 -3.14
C THR A 37 22.83 22.72 -2.62
N ALA A 38 23.67 23.14 -3.54
CA ALA A 38 24.86 23.92 -3.23
C ALA A 38 24.46 25.36 -2.80
N ASP A 39 25.38 26.12 -2.22
CA ASP A 39 25.20 27.56 -1.87
C ASP A 39 24.77 28.41 -3.07
N THR A 40 24.97 27.92 -4.28
CA THR A 40 24.54 28.56 -5.54
C THR A 40 23.09 28.27 -5.90
N GLY A 41 22.37 27.48 -5.12
CA GLY A 41 21.00 27.05 -5.40
C GLY A 41 20.86 25.94 -6.45
N LEU A 42 21.98 25.39 -6.94
CA LEU A 42 21.97 24.27 -7.90
C LEU A 42 21.90 22.91 -7.15
N ASN A 43 21.08 22.00 -7.66
CA ASN A 43 20.98 20.64 -7.12
C ASN A 43 22.33 19.92 -7.17
N LEU A 44 22.73 19.32 -6.05
CA LEU A 44 23.98 18.58 -5.95
C LEU A 44 23.90 17.24 -6.66
N MET A 45 24.83 16.99 -7.56
CA MET A 45 24.96 15.72 -8.30
C MET A 45 26.05 14.89 -7.65
N MET A 46 25.71 13.64 -7.25
CA MET A 46 26.69 12.66 -6.78
C MET A 46 27.42 11.99 -7.93
N TYR A 47 26.69 11.52 -8.94
CA TYR A 47 27.25 10.87 -10.11
C TYR A 47 26.48 11.23 -11.39
N HIS A 48 27.22 11.50 -12.45
CA HIS A 48 26.66 11.69 -13.79
C HIS A 48 26.23 10.33 -14.38
N ARG A 49 25.16 10.32 -15.19
CA ARG A 49 24.63 9.13 -15.88
C ARG A 49 25.74 8.32 -16.57
N GLY A 50 26.61 8.97 -17.34
CA GLY A 50 27.70 8.29 -18.05
C GLY A 50 28.68 7.57 -17.11
N THR A 51 28.85 8.04 -15.86
CA THR A 51 29.68 7.36 -14.85
C THR A 51 28.96 6.10 -14.35
N LEU A 52 27.65 6.18 -14.10
CA LEU A 52 26.85 5.03 -13.66
C LEU A 52 26.75 3.95 -14.76
N GLU A 53 26.61 4.35 -16.03
CA GLU A 53 26.62 3.43 -17.18
C GLU A 53 27.96 2.71 -17.33
N LYS A 54 29.05 3.42 -17.10
CA LYS A 54 30.42 2.85 -17.20
C LYS A 54 30.76 1.96 -15.99
N PHE A 55 30.25 2.28 -14.83
CA PHE A 55 30.53 1.59 -13.56
C PHE A 55 29.23 1.25 -12.85
N PRO A 56 28.46 0.27 -13.34
CA PRO A 56 27.14 -0.04 -12.78
C PRO A 56 27.21 -0.54 -11.32
N ASN A 57 28.34 -1.06 -10.88
CA ASN A 57 28.56 -1.54 -9.52
C ASN A 57 28.53 -0.41 -8.47
N ILE A 58 28.65 0.86 -8.87
CA ILE A 58 28.59 1.99 -7.93
C ILE A 58 27.30 1.92 -7.11
N LEU A 59 26.14 1.68 -7.77
CA LEU A 59 24.86 1.64 -7.09
C LEU A 59 24.70 0.45 -6.13
N THR A 60 25.31 -0.70 -6.44
CA THR A 60 25.21 -1.91 -5.61
C THR A 60 26.26 -1.99 -4.50
N GLU A 61 27.44 -1.37 -4.69
CA GLU A 61 28.54 -1.44 -3.72
C GLU A 61 28.56 -0.26 -2.73
N TRP A 62 28.06 0.89 -3.16
CA TRP A 62 28.16 2.14 -2.41
C TRP A 62 26.82 2.65 -1.91
N PHE A 63 25.72 2.11 -2.45
CA PHE A 63 24.36 2.54 -2.10
C PHE A 63 23.48 1.35 -1.78
N GLU A 64 22.57 1.54 -0.87
CA GLU A 64 21.43 0.67 -0.59
C GLU A 64 20.20 1.25 -1.29
N GLU A 65 19.56 0.49 -2.17
CA GLU A 65 18.29 0.91 -2.77
C GLU A 65 17.23 0.94 -1.69
N ILE A 66 16.67 2.12 -1.44
CA ILE A 66 15.58 2.28 -0.50
C ILE A 66 14.34 1.70 -1.18
N GLN A 67 13.90 0.57 -0.69
CA GLN A 67 12.59 0.05 -1.04
C GLN A 67 11.57 1.00 -0.41
N GLU A 68 10.92 1.80 -1.24
CA GLU A 68 9.80 2.58 -0.77
C GLU A 68 8.73 1.61 -0.26
N PRO A 69 8.03 1.94 0.84
CA PRO A 69 6.92 1.12 1.28
C PRO A 69 6.00 0.86 0.09
N THR A 70 5.72 -0.41 -0.18
CA THR A 70 4.76 -0.81 -1.21
C THR A 70 3.34 -0.38 -0.85
N ASP A 71 3.16 0.12 0.36
CA ASP A 71 1.89 0.64 0.85
C ASP A 71 1.54 1.95 0.15
N SER A 72 0.66 1.84 -0.83
CA SER A 72 0.20 2.95 -1.66
C SER A 72 -0.48 4.07 -0.88
N ILE A 73 -0.96 3.81 0.35
CA ILE A 73 -1.65 4.82 1.17
C ILE A 73 -0.73 5.96 1.60
N HIS A 74 0.58 5.68 1.74
CA HIS A 74 1.60 6.68 2.10
C HIS A 74 2.31 7.29 0.89
N TRP A 75 2.05 6.76 -0.31
CA TRP A 75 2.68 7.25 -1.51
C TRP A 75 1.80 8.27 -2.23
N LYS A 76 2.34 9.45 -2.45
CA LYS A 76 1.71 10.52 -3.23
C LYS A 76 2.42 10.68 -4.57
N PRO A 77 1.73 10.49 -5.71
CA PRO A 77 2.34 10.68 -7.01
C PRO A 77 2.72 12.15 -7.21
N VAL A 78 3.92 12.40 -7.75
CA VAL A 78 4.35 13.74 -8.14
C VAL A 78 3.93 14.06 -9.57
N ILE A 79 3.90 15.35 -9.94
CA ILE A 79 3.51 15.79 -11.30
C ILE A 79 4.36 15.09 -12.35
N GLY A 80 3.69 14.45 -13.32
CA GLY A 80 4.30 13.66 -14.38
C GLY A 80 4.50 12.19 -14.05
N GLU A 81 4.26 11.76 -12.82
CA GLU A 81 4.34 10.35 -12.41
C GLU A 81 3.05 9.60 -12.75
N GLU A 82 3.20 8.36 -13.19
CA GLU A 82 2.08 7.48 -13.52
C GLU A 82 1.56 6.80 -12.25
N TYR A 83 0.24 6.61 -12.19
CA TYR A 83 -0.42 5.90 -11.10
C TYR A 83 -1.72 5.22 -11.56
N TRP A 84 -2.15 4.23 -10.80
CA TRP A 84 -3.39 3.49 -11.02
C TRP A 84 -4.45 3.92 -10.02
N SER A 85 -5.71 3.90 -10.44
CA SER A 85 -6.87 4.14 -9.59
C SER A 85 -8.07 3.34 -10.10
N PHE A 86 -9.10 3.18 -9.29
CA PHE A 86 -10.35 2.59 -9.75
C PHE A 86 -11.54 3.52 -9.53
N TYR A 87 -12.52 3.39 -10.40
CA TYR A 87 -13.77 4.14 -10.35
C TYR A 87 -14.81 3.49 -9.43
N SER A 88 -15.90 4.22 -9.20
CA SER A 88 -17.05 3.73 -8.41
C SER A 88 -17.77 2.53 -9.01
N ASP A 89 -17.63 2.30 -10.31
CA ASP A 89 -18.14 1.13 -11.03
C ASP A 89 -17.18 -0.07 -11.00
N GLY A 90 -16.00 0.07 -10.39
CA GLY A 90 -14.95 -0.94 -10.31
C GLY A 90 -14.01 -0.97 -11.51
N GLY A 91 -14.17 -0.08 -12.50
CA GLY A 91 -13.24 0.05 -13.63
C GLY A 91 -11.89 0.59 -13.19
N ILE A 92 -10.79 -0.02 -13.66
CA ILE A 92 -9.42 0.44 -13.39
C ILE A 92 -9.00 1.48 -14.41
N SER A 93 -8.25 2.47 -13.97
CA SER A 93 -7.73 3.57 -14.77
C SER A 93 -6.25 3.79 -14.51
N HIS A 94 -5.49 3.86 -15.60
CA HIS A 94 -4.10 4.32 -15.60
C HIS A 94 -4.07 5.84 -15.82
N ASN A 95 -3.37 6.56 -14.96
CA ASN A 95 -3.38 8.02 -14.92
C ASN A 95 -1.96 8.56 -14.87
N VAL A 96 -1.80 9.83 -15.30
CA VAL A 96 -0.59 10.62 -15.09
C VAL A 96 -0.94 11.76 -14.14
N CYS A 97 -0.16 11.92 -13.07
CA CYS A 97 -0.38 12.97 -12.08
C CYS A 97 -0.14 14.35 -12.74
N THR A 98 -1.15 15.19 -12.75
CA THR A 98 -1.10 16.58 -13.23
C THR A 98 -1.01 17.59 -12.10
N GLY A 99 -1.15 17.14 -10.84
CA GLY A 99 -1.29 17.98 -9.65
C GLY A 99 -2.67 18.63 -9.54
N GLY A 100 -3.63 18.21 -10.35
CA GLY A 100 -4.98 18.75 -10.39
C GLY A 100 -5.87 18.25 -9.25
N TYR A 101 -7.11 18.77 -9.23
CA TYR A 101 -8.11 18.42 -8.21
C TYR A 101 -8.35 16.92 -8.09
N TRP A 102 -8.47 16.22 -9.21
CA TRP A 102 -8.76 14.77 -9.20
C TRP A 102 -7.62 13.94 -8.66
N ASP A 103 -6.37 14.32 -8.93
CA ASP A 103 -5.19 13.63 -8.39
C ASP A 103 -5.13 13.79 -6.88
N THR A 104 -5.36 15.02 -6.39
CA THR A 104 -5.41 15.31 -4.96
C THR A 104 -6.55 14.56 -4.28
N ALA A 105 -7.75 14.58 -4.85
CA ALA A 105 -8.91 13.89 -4.26
C ALA A 105 -8.69 12.36 -4.20
N ARG A 106 -8.13 11.73 -5.24
CA ARG A 106 -7.81 10.30 -5.22
C ARG A 106 -6.76 9.96 -4.17
N TYR A 107 -5.73 10.78 -4.02
CA TYR A 107 -4.73 10.61 -2.97
C TYR A 107 -5.35 10.72 -1.57
N GLU A 108 -6.14 11.75 -1.30
CA GLU A 108 -6.81 11.94 -0.01
C GLU A 108 -7.77 10.80 0.35
N MET A 109 -8.36 10.16 -0.66
CA MET A 109 -9.21 8.98 -0.50
C MET A 109 -8.44 7.66 -0.43
N GLY A 110 -7.09 7.68 -0.49
CA GLY A 110 -6.26 6.47 -0.52
C GLY A 110 -6.45 5.63 -1.79
N ARG A 111 -6.79 6.26 -2.91
CA ARG A 111 -7.08 5.60 -4.20
C ARG A 111 -6.03 5.87 -5.28
N THR A 112 -4.78 6.03 -4.88
CA THR A 112 -3.62 6.12 -5.77
C THR A 112 -2.72 4.91 -5.54
N TYR A 113 -2.46 4.14 -6.59
CA TYR A 113 -1.68 2.90 -6.51
C TYR A 113 -0.52 2.96 -7.49
N ARG A 114 0.63 2.40 -7.10
CA ARG A 114 1.84 2.39 -7.95
C ARG A 114 1.73 1.41 -9.09
N THR A 115 1.05 0.30 -8.87
CA THR A 115 0.89 -0.78 -9.84
C THR A 115 -0.58 -1.10 -10.07
N GLU A 116 -0.87 -1.68 -11.23
CA GLU A 116 -2.19 -2.19 -11.56
C GLU A 116 -2.61 -3.28 -10.57
N GLU A 117 -1.70 -4.18 -10.21
CA GLU A 117 -1.96 -5.28 -9.27
C GLU A 117 -2.37 -4.78 -7.89
N GLU A 118 -1.70 -3.75 -7.35
CA GLU A 118 -2.09 -3.12 -6.07
C GLU A 118 -3.49 -2.51 -6.17
N CYS A 119 -3.79 -1.85 -7.30
CA CYS A 119 -5.10 -1.27 -7.56
C CYS A 119 -6.19 -2.35 -7.66
N GLU A 120 -5.92 -3.47 -8.34
CA GLU A 120 -6.82 -4.62 -8.44
C GLU A 120 -7.11 -5.22 -7.06
N LYS A 121 -6.08 -5.50 -6.27
CA LYS A 121 -6.22 -6.04 -4.92
C LYS A 121 -7.05 -5.12 -4.02
N ALA A 122 -6.82 -3.81 -4.10
CA ALA A 122 -7.58 -2.84 -3.32
C ALA A 122 -9.06 -2.76 -3.75
N ARG A 123 -9.32 -2.76 -5.07
CA ARG A 123 -10.67 -2.82 -5.62
C ARG A 123 -11.40 -4.09 -5.17
N ASP A 124 -10.75 -5.24 -5.28
CA ASP A 124 -11.35 -6.53 -4.95
C ASP A 124 -11.65 -6.65 -3.46
N ARG A 125 -10.79 -6.06 -2.60
CA ARG A 125 -11.04 -5.92 -1.15
C ARG A 125 -12.28 -5.06 -0.87
N GLU A 126 -12.45 -3.93 -1.56
CA GLU A 126 -13.66 -3.08 -1.42
C GLU A 126 -14.91 -3.83 -1.86
N LEU A 127 -14.85 -4.58 -2.96
CA LEU A 127 -15.97 -5.38 -3.45
C LEU A 127 -16.32 -6.53 -2.48
N ALA A 128 -15.31 -7.24 -1.97
CA ALA A 128 -15.49 -8.30 -0.98
C ALA A 128 -16.15 -7.74 0.28
N LYS A 129 -15.66 -6.60 0.79
CA LYS A 129 -16.26 -5.89 1.93
C LYS A 129 -17.76 -5.65 1.74
N VAL A 130 -18.16 -5.10 0.59
CA VAL A 130 -19.59 -4.82 0.31
C VAL A 130 -20.39 -6.12 0.23
N ARG A 131 -19.85 -7.19 -0.39
CA ARG A 131 -20.54 -8.49 -0.45
C ARG A 131 -20.72 -9.08 0.95
N LEU A 132 -19.69 -9.05 1.78
CA LEU A 132 -19.74 -9.52 3.17
C LEU A 132 -20.73 -8.72 4.02
N GLN A 133 -20.76 -7.40 3.90
CA GLN A 133 -21.75 -6.56 4.60
C GLN A 133 -23.21 -6.92 4.28
N ARG A 134 -23.46 -7.45 3.07
CA ARG A 134 -24.81 -7.90 2.66
C ARG A 134 -25.21 -9.27 3.22
N THR A 135 -24.28 -10.00 3.85
CA THR A 135 -24.57 -11.33 4.43
C THR A 135 -25.28 -11.25 5.78
N SER A 136 -25.30 -10.09 6.43
CA SER A 136 -25.98 -9.89 7.70
C SER A 136 -26.75 -8.57 7.72
N THR A 137 -27.91 -8.59 8.38
CA THR A 137 -28.70 -7.40 8.70
C THR A 137 -28.67 -7.07 10.20
N PHE A 138 -27.90 -7.83 10.96
CA PHE A 138 -27.76 -7.63 12.39
C PHE A 138 -27.12 -6.27 12.69
N LYS A 139 -27.66 -5.56 13.65
CA LYS A 139 -27.13 -4.28 14.16
C LYS A 139 -26.68 -4.50 15.59
N PRO A 140 -25.37 -4.39 15.87
CA PRO A 140 -24.86 -4.56 17.23
C PRO A 140 -25.35 -3.44 18.15
N ASP A 141 -25.55 -3.78 19.42
CA ASP A 141 -25.85 -2.86 20.50
C ASP A 141 -24.85 -3.06 21.63
N PHE A 142 -23.70 -2.41 21.49
CA PHE A 142 -22.57 -2.53 22.41
C PHE A 142 -22.88 -1.93 23.80
N GLU A 143 -23.80 -0.98 23.89
CA GLU A 143 -24.20 -0.38 25.18
C GLU A 143 -24.90 -1.40 26.09
N ASN A 144 -25.66 -2.31 25.51
CA ASN A 144 -26.43 -3.34 26.22
C ASN A 144 -25.78 -4.75 26.14
N GLY A 145 -24.51 -4.85 25.70
CA GLY A 145 -23.82 -6.14 25.64
C GLY A 145 -24.34 -7.07 24.55
N ASN A 146 -24.76 -6.52 23.43
CA ASN A 146 -25.25 -7.28 22.28
C ASN A 146 -24.44 -6.91 21.01
N GLY A 147 -23.11 -7.00 21.11
CA GLY A 147 -22.19 -6.72 20.01
C GLY A 147 -22.17 -7.79 18.94
N GLY A 148 -22.56 -9.01 19.30
CA GLY A 148 -22.70 -10.16 18.40
C GLY A 148 -21.37 -10.81 18.00
N TRP A 149 -21.43 -11.63 16.96
CA TRP A 149 -20.33 -12.45 16.47
C TRP A 149 -19.64 -11.83 15.27
N MET A 150 -18.30 -11.89 15.25
CA MET A 150 -17.47 -11.44 14.13
C MET A 150 -16.65 -12.59 13.57
N VAL A 151 -16.19 -12.40 12.34
CA VAL A 151 -15.20 -13.26 11.69
C VAL A 151 -13.84 -12.57 11.75
N TYR A 152 -12.80 -13.30 12.07
CA TYR A 152 -11.41 -12.84 12.06
C TYR A 152 -10.50 -13.89 11.40
N TYR A 153 -9.33 -13.48 10.98
CA TYR A 153 -8.30 -14.39 10.49
C TYR A 153 -7.25 -14.63 11.56
N ASP A 154 -7.09 -15.89 11.96
CA ASP A 154 -6.05 -16.32 12.90
C ASP A 154 -4.77 -16.63 12.13
N HIS A 155 -3.80 -15.73 12.20
CA HIS A 155 -2.50 -15.91 11.55
C HIS A 155 -1.66 -17.04 12.16
N GLY A 156 -1.91 -17.43 13.40
CA GLY A 156 -1.18 -18.53 14.05
C GLY A 156 -1.64 -19.91 13.58
N CYS A 157 -2.93 -20.03 13.27
CA CYS A 157 -3.54 -21.26 12.76
C CYS A 157 -3.85 -21.19 11.25
N GLU A 158 -3.58 -20.06 10.61
CA GLU A 158 -3.86 -19.79 9.18
C GLU A 158 -5.31 -20.09 8.78
N THR A 159 -6.27 -19.73 9.65
CA THR A 159 -7.68 -20.05 9.44
C THR A 159 -8.62 -18.88 9.77
N LEU A 160 -9.79 -18.90 9.12
CA LEU A 160 -10.91 -18.05 9.48
C LEU A 160 -11.59 -18.62 10.73
N ALA A 161 -11.81 -17.78 11.72
CA ALA A 161 -12.44 -18.14 12.97
C ALA A 161 -13.51 -17.10 13.38
N VAL A 162 -14.30 -17.44 14.39
CA VAL A 162 -15.36 -16.56 14.90
C VAL A 162 -15.16 -16.28 16.36
N CYS A 163 -15.44 -15.06 16.81
CA CYS A 163 -15.48 -14.74 18.22
C CYS A 163 -16.68 -13.83 18.52
N GLU A 164 -17.10 -13.82 19.80
CA GLU A 164 -18.14 -12.97 20.33
C GLU A 164 -17.51 -11.77 21.05
N LEU A 165 -17.99 -10.57 20.74
CA LEU A 165 -17.57 -9.34 21.41
C LEU A 165 -18.83 -8.53 21.77
N ASP A 166 -19.22 -8.58 23.04
CA ASP A 166 -20.47 -8.01 23.50
C ASP A 166 -20.43 -6.48 23.63
N TYR A 167 -19.34 -5.96 24.19
CA TYR A 167 -19.22 -4.55 24.59
C TYR A 167 -18.18 -3.76 23.81
N TYR A 168 -17.45 -4.40 22.88
CA TYR A 168 -16.36 -3.76 22.16
C TYR A 168 -16.68 -3.64 20.68
N ASP A 169 -16.61 -2.41 20.17
CA ASP A 169 -16.60 -2.12 18.76
C ASP A 169 -15.13 -2.06 18.28
N ASP A 170 -14.71 -3.09 17.59
CA ASP A 170 -13.38 -3.20 16.99
C ASP A 170 -13.33 -2.70 15.53
N GLY A 171 -14.46 -2.14 15.04
CA GLY A 171 -14.57 -1.60 13.70
C GLY A 171 -14.75 -2.65 12.60
N GLU A 172 -15.05 -3.92 12.96
CA GLU A 172 -15.32 -4.95 11.96
C GLU A 172 -16.53 -4.60 11.09
N ILE A 173 -16.42 -4.96 9.81
CA ILE A 173 -17.35 -4.51 8.76
C ILE A 173 -18.72 -5.14 8.84
N VAL A 174 -18.84 -6.32 9.45
CA VAL A 174 -20.09 -7.05 9.59
C VAL A 174 -20.14 -7.85 10.89
N ARG A 175 -21.30 -7.82 11.53
CA ARG A 175 -21.58 -8.60 12.74
C ARG A 175 -22.76 -9.54 12.48
N TYR A 176 -22.76 -10.66 13.17
CA TYR A 176 -23.78 -11.68 13.11
C TYR A 176 -24.46 -11.83 14.46
N LYS A 177 -25.75 -12.15 14.45
CA LYS A 177 -26.52 -12.35 15.67
C LYS A 177 -26.07 -13.59 16.43
N THR A 178 -25.67 -14.64 15.71
CA THR A 178 -25.30 -15.94 16.29
C THR A 178 -23.99 -16.45 15.71
N ARG A 179 -23.32 -17.31 16.47
CA ARG A 179 -22.14 -18.06 16.03
C ARG A 179 -22.40 -18.84 14.73
N ALA A 180 -23.56 -19.52 14.67
CA ALA A 180 -23.92 -20.32 13.50
C ALA A 180 -24.05 -19.49 12.21
N GLU A 181 -24.56 -18.26 12.30
CA GLU A 181 -24.63 -17.33 11.17
C GLU A 181 -23.23 -16.89 10.70
N ALA A 182 -22.33 -16.57 11.64
CA ALA A 182 -20.94 -16.20 11.32
C ALA A 182 -20.19 -17.38 10.67
N GLU A 183 -20.28 -18.59 11.23
CA GLU A 183 -19.69 -19.81 10.67
C GLU A 183 -20.29 -20.16 9.30
N LYS A 184 -21.59 -19.92 9.10
CA LYS A 184 -22.24 -20.07 7.80
C LYS A 184 -21.66 -19.09 6.78
N SER A 185 -21.46 -17.84 7.18
CA SER A 185 -20.84 -16.85 6.30
C SER A 185 -19.42 -17.23 5.89
N ILE A 186 -18.60 -17.78 6.80
CA ILE A 186 -17.29 -18.30 6.45
C ILE A 186 -17.40 -19.37 5.36
N ARG A 187 -18.27 -20.36 5.54
CA ARG A 187 -18.43 -21.47 4.57
C ARG A 187 -18.93 -21.02 3.20
N GLU A 188 -19.85 -20.06 3.17
CA GLU A 188 -20.48 -19.60 1.91
C GLU A 188 -19.70 -18.50 1.21
N ASN A 189 -18.83 -17.76 1.93
CA ASN A 189 -18.12 -16.59 1.41
C ASN A 189 -16.61 -16.63 1.77
N GLU A 190 -16.02 -17.82 1.88
CA GLU A 190 -14.62 -18.00 2.31
C GLU A 190 -13.65 -17.15 1.48
N GLN A 191 -13.85 -17.13 0.17
CA GLN A 191 -13.02 -16.36 -0.76
C GLN A 191 -13.10 -14.86 -0.48
N ASP A 192 -14.30 -14.32 -0.26
CA ASP A 192 -14.47 -12.90 0.05
C ASP A 192 -13.83 -12.53 1.40
N TRP A 193 -13.93 -13.42 2.39
CA TRP A 193 -13.23 -13.24 3.68
C TRP A 193 -11.72 -13.23 3.52
N LYS A 194 -11.14 -14.14 2.74
CA LYS A 194 -9.71 -14.16 2.45
C LYS A 194 -9.25 -12.89 1.74
N ILE A 195 -9.96 -12.45 0.71
CA ILE A 195 -9.69 -11.19 0.00
C ILE A 195 -9.79 -9.99 0.96
N TYR A 196 -10.81 -9.95 1.80
CA TYR A 196 -11.00 -8.87 2.78
C TYR A 196 -9.83 -8.78 3.77
N PHE A 197 -9.36 -9.89 4.30
CA PHE A 197 -8.20 -9.94 5.19
C PHE A 197 -6.86 -9.83 4.45
N GLY A 198 -6.86 -9.77 3.13
CA GLY A 198 -5.64 -9.64 2.31
C GLY A 198 -4.83 -10.93 2.24
N ILE A 199 -5.48 -12.08 2.42
CA ILE A 199 -4.87 -13.41 2.28
C ILE A 199 -4.92 -13.80 0.80
N ASP A 200 -3.77 -14.10 0.22
CA ASP A 200 -3.70 -14.55 -1.16
C ASP A 200 -4.27 -15.98 -1.25
N PRO A 201 -5.27 -16.21 -2.11
CA PRO A 201 -5.84 -17.55 -2.29
C PRO A 201 -4.83 -18.61 -2.73
N SER A 202 -3.72 -18.19 -3.35
CA SER A 202 -2.65 -19.09 -3.80
C SER A 202 -1.73 -19.58 -2.69
N ASP A 203 -1.73 -18.92 -1.52
CA ASP A 203 -0.85 -19.29 -0.41
C ASP A 203 -1.39 -20.47 0.43
N THR A 204 -2.66 -20.86 0.25
CA THR A 204 -3.31 -21.94 1.03
C THR A 204 -3.08 -23.35 0.46
N ASP A 205 -2.45 -23.51 -0.70
CA ASP A 205 -2.21 -24.81 -1.35
C ASP A 205 -0.83 -25.44 -0.99
N LYS A 206 -0.14 -24.90 0.02
CA LYS A 206 1.21 -25.36 0.44
C LYS A 206 1.21 -26.25 1.71
N SER A 207 0.07 -26.87 2.06
CA SER A 207 0.00 -27.81 3.20
C SER A 207 -0.12 -29.23 2.74
#